data_74a3bc0aa6da0320a74dc96c3e62821a
#
_entry.id   74a3bc0aa6da0320a74dc96c3e62821a
#
_cell.length_a   1.000
_cell.length_b   1.000
_cell.length_c   1.000
_cell.angle_alpha   90.00
_cell.angle_beta   90.00
_cell.angle_gamma   90.00
#
_symmetry.space_group_name_H-M   'P 1'
#
loop_
_entity.id
_entity.type
_entity.pdbx_description
1 polymer ?
#
loop_
_entity_poly.entity_id
_entity_poly.type
_entity_poly.pdbx_seq_one_letter_code
_entity_poly.pdbx_strand_id
1 'polypeptide(L)'
;DEGFVGDFKENNRLSALEFIVLPDTHGPEGLALLNDEIYAATREGWIIRFNEKTGSQIKWINTEGSPLGLVFDASNNLLIADAEKGLLKVTPGGVITVLTRSVDGTDIDYADDLDVTADGKIYFSDASTKFGAQMGGTYAASLLDTMEHGGHGRLLVYDPEDQSTKTLMENLNFANGVATDANSEFVLVNETGSYRIHKYWLKGDKQGTSEIIIDNLPGFPDNVVRGADGRFWVGLV
;
A
#
# COMPACT_ATOMS: atom_id res chain seq x y z
N ASP A 1 16.13 -20.19 -5.69
CA ASP A 1 16.70 -18.90 -5.33
C ASP A 1 18.19 -18.90 -5.71
N GLU A 2 18.57 -17.99 -6.59
CA GLU A 2 19.98 -17.80 -7.00
C GLU A 2 20.68 -16.75 -6.11
N GLY A 3 19.97 -16.19 -5.12
CA GLY A 3 20.45 -15.14 -4.23
C GLY A 3 20.69 -13.80 -4.94
N PHE A 4 21.54 -12.97 -4.35
CA PHE A 4 21.84 -11.62 -4.86
C PHE A 4 22.86 -11.65 -6.00
N VAL A 5 22.43 -12.13 -7.17
CA VAL A 5 23.26 -12.23 -8.39
C VAL A 5 22.62 -11.45 -9.54
N GLY A 6 23.37 -11.19 -10.61
CA GLY A 6 22.87 -10.49 -11.80
C GLY A 6 22.35 -9.09 -11.45
N ASP A 7 21.12 -8.80 -11.84
CA ASP A 7 20.46 -7.51 -11.60
C ASP A 7 20.20 -7.23 -10.11
N PHE A 8 20.14 -8.27 -9.29
CA PHE A 8 19.94 -8.18 -7.84
C PHE A 8 21.26 -8.15 -7.03
N LYS A 9 22.41 -8.05 -7.70
CA LYS A 9 23.70 -7.98 -7.00
C LYS A 9 23.75 -6.81 -6.03
N GLU A 10 24.22 -7.08 -4.83
CA GLU A 10 24.44 -6.06 -3.80
C GLU A 10 25.24 -4.87 -4.32
N ASN A 11 24.91 -3.69 -3.86
CA ASN A 11 25.60 -2.44 -4.18
C ASN A 11 25.57 -1.48 -2.98
N ASN A 12 26.27 -0.36 -3.10
CA ASN A 12 26.38 0.66 -2.04
C ASN A 12 25.76 2.01 -2.43
N ARG A 13 24.82 2.05 -3.37
CA ARG A 13 24.24 3.30 -3.88
C ARG A 13 23.53 4.12 -2.80
N LEU A 14 23.01 3.46 -1.77
CA LEU A 14 22.31 4.07 -0.63
C LEU A 14 23.19 4.19 0.63
N SER A 15 24.51 4.12 0.51
CA SER A 15 25.43 4.20 1.67
C SER A 15 25.51 5.58 2.34
N ALA A 16 25.04 6.64 1.67
CA ALA A 16 25.03 8.02 2.16
C ALA A 16 23.62 8.50 2.54
N LEU A 17 22.82 7.66 3.20
CA LEU A 17 21.47 8.00 3.65
C LEU A 17 21.53 9.00 4.82
N GLU A 18 20.62 9.96 4.77
CA GLU A 18 20.29 10.82 5.91
C GLU A 18 19.05 10.27 6.62
N PHE A 19 19.07 10.26 7.95
CA PHE A 19 17.97 9.75 8.75
C PHE A 19 17.14 10.91 9.31
N ILE A 20 15.83 10.86 9.08
CA ILE A 20 14.85 11.74 9.73
C ILE A 20 14.24 10.97 10.89
N VAL A 21 14.48 11.45 12.11
CA VAL A 21 13.90 10.83 13.31
C VAL A 21 12.51 11.39 13.55
N LEU A 22 11.52 10.52 13.64
CA LEU A 22 10.16 10.87 14.05
C LEU A 22 10.03 10.65 15.57
N PRO A 23 9.85 11.72 16.38
CA PRO A 23 9.84 11.59 17.83
C PRO A 23 8.58 10.87 18.32
N ASP A 24 8.75 10.03 19.34
CA ASP A 24 7.68 9.32 20.04
C ASP A 24 6.74 8.50 19.13
N THR A 25 7.27 7.96 18.03
CA THR A 25 6.54 7.09 17.11
C THR A 25 7.47 6.03 16.52
N HIS A 26 6.89 4.95 16.00
CA HIS A 26 7.63 3.82 15.42
C HIS A 26 7.11 3.48 14.03
N GLY A 27 8.04 2.97 13.22
CA GLY A 27 7.78 2.28 11.97
C GLY A 27 6.90 3.04 11.00
N PRO A 28 7.34 4.22 10.46
CA PRO A 28 6.63 4.75 9.33
C PRO A 28 6.66 3.71 8.21
N GLU A 29 5.49 3.36 7.73
CA GLU A 29 5.32 2.37 6.67
C GLU A 29 5.01 3.08 5.36
N GLY A 30 3.83 3.70 5.23
CA GLY A 30 3.46 4.49 4.06
C GLY A 30 3.94 5.94 4.13
N LEU A 31 4.39 6.45 2.99
CA LEU A 31 4.79 7.84 2.82
C LEU A 31 4.03 8.46 1.65
N ALA A 32 3.52 9.68 1.83
CA ALA A 32 2.94 10.47 0.76
C ALA A 32 3.50 11.90 0.76
N LEU A 33 3.69 12.47 -0.43
CA LEU A 33 4.22 13.81 -0.61
C LEU A 33 3.12 14.75 -1.12
N LEU A 34 2.94 15.87 -0.44
CA LEU A 34 2.09 16.94 -0.94
C LEU A 34 2.79 18.29 -0.76
N ASN A 35 3.06 18.99 -1.87
CA ASN A 35 3.88 20.19 -1.90
C ASN A 35 5.29 19.90 -1.32
N ASP A 36 5.69 20.61 -0.26
CA ASP A 36 6.98 20.45 0.42
C ASP A 36 6.85 19.65 1.74
N GLU A 37 5.75 18.94 1.92
CA GLU A 37 5.50 18.17 3.15
C GLU A 37 5.39 16.68 2.85
N ILE A 38 6.06 15.88 3.68
CA ILE A 38 5.98 14.43 3.70
C ILE A 38 4.98 14.04 4.78
N TYR A 39 4.06 13.16 4.44
CA TYR A 39 3.11 12.54 5.35
C TYR A 39 3.55 11.11 5.58
N ALA A 40 3.66 10.72 6.84
CA ALA A 40 4.15 9.40 7.24
C ALA A 40 3.12 8.70 8.14
N ALA A 41 2.72 7.50 7.77
CA ALA A 41 1.87 6.64 8.59
C ALA A 41 2.71 5.97 9.68
N THR A 42 2.24 6.00 10.93
CA THR A 42 2.96 5.39 12.06
C THR A 42 2.15 4.29 12.73
N ARG A 43 2.86 3.37 13.37
CA ARG A 43 2.27 2.21 14.05
C ARG A 43 1.24 2.56 15.12
N GLU A 44 1.36 3.76 15.72
CA GLU A 44 0.44 4.24 16.76
C GLU A 44 -0.81 4.91 16.19
N GLY A 45 -1.06 4.79 14.89
CA GLY A 45 -2.22 5.37 14.22
C GLY A 45 -2.05 6.83 13.80
N TRP A 46 -0.91 7.46 14.09
CA TRP A 46 -0.67 8.85 13.73
C TRP A 46 -0.25 8.98 12.26
N ILE A 47 -0.77 10.01 11.62
CA ILE A 47 -0.17 10.59 10.40
C ILE A 47 0.65 11.79 10.84
N ILE A 48 1.97 11.69 10.65
CA ILE A 48 2.94 12.76 10.92
C ILE A 48 3.12 13.57 9.65
N ARG A 49 3.10 14.90 9.76
CA ARG A 49 3.53 15.80 8.70
C ARG A 49 4.94 16.30 9.01
N PHE A 50 5.81 16.13 8.08
CA PHE A 50 7.20 16.59 8.15
C PHE A 50 7.49 17.54 6.98
N ASN A 51 8.01 18.72 7.30
CA ASN A 51 8.48 19.68 6.30
C ASN A 51 10.00 19.58 6.18
N GLU A 52 10.49 19.11 5.04
CA GLU A 52 11.92 18.87 4.81
C GLU A 52 12.75 20.16 4.91
N LYS A 53 12.23 21.32 4.47
CA LYS A 53 12.96 22.59 4.45
C LYS A 53 13.13 23.22 5.82
N THR A 54 12.12 23.06 6.69
CA THR A 54 12.11 23.70 8.02
C THR A 54 12.48 22.73 9.14
N GLY A 55 12.44 21.41 8.88
CA GLY A 55 12.54 20.36 9.89
C GLY A 55 11.34 20.26 10.82
N SER A 56 10.27 21.00 10.55
CA SER A 56 9.05 20.99 11.37
C SER A 56 8.33 19.65 11.27
N GLN A 57 7.93 19.10 12.40
CA GLN A 57 7.18 17.86 12.50
C GLN A 57 5.93 18.08 13.37
N ILE A 58 4.79 17.59 12.92
CA ILE A 58 3.54 17.63 13.67
C ILE A 58 2.76 16.33 13.55
N LYS A 59 2.17 15.88 14.67
CA LYS A 59 1.14 14.83 14.68
C LYS A 59 -0.15 15.46 14.16
N TRP A 60 -0.50 15.18 12.90
CA TRP A 60 -1.60 15.86 12.23
C TRP A 60 -2.96 15.26 12.59
N ILE A 61 -3.15 13.97 12.34
CA ILE A 61 -4.38 13.22 12.70
C ILE A 61 -4.00 11.85 13.24
N ASN A 62 -4.92 11.24 13.98
CA ASN A 62 -4.82 9.83 14.39
C ASN A 62 -6.03 9.08 13.85
N THR A 63 -5.82 7.95 13.16
CA THR A 63 -6.88 7.09 12.62
C THR A 63 -7.53 6.23 13.70
N GLU A 64 -6.89 6.11 14.86
CA GLU A 64 -7.24 5.15 15.92
C GLU A 64 -7.24 3.69 15.40
N GLY A 65 -6.45 3.44 14.38
CA GLY A 65 -6.24 2.17 13.71
C GLY A 65 -4.76 1.92 13.45
N SER A 66 -4.47 1.25 12.35
CA SER A 66 -3.12 0.96 11.87
C SER A 66 -2.96 1.41 10.42
N PRO A 67 -2.72 2.69 10.15
CA PRO A 67 -2.53 3.21 8.81
C PRO A 67 -1.21 2.68 8.22
N LEU A 68 -1.28 2.18 7.00
CA LEU A 68 -0.15 1.64 6.25
C LEU A 68 0.05 2.47 4.97
N GLY A 69 -0.63 2.14 3.87
CA GLY A 69 -0.51 2.87 2.60
C GLY A 69 -1.13 4.27 2.63
N LEU A 70 -0.48 5.22 1.95
CA LEU A 70 -0.91 6.63 1.85
C LEU A 70 -0.81 7.13 0.42
N VAL A 71 -1.84 7.80 -0.10
CA VAL A 71 -1.78 8.53 -1.37
C VAL A 71 -2.70 9.77 -1.34
N PHE A 72 -2.34 10.83 -2.04
CA PHE A 72 -3.23 11.98 -2.21
C PHE A 72 -4.08 11.86 -3.48
N ASP A 73 -5.37 12.18 -3.35
CA ASP A 73 -6.24 12.35 -4.52
C ASP A 73 -6.06 13.73 -5.19
N ALA A 74 -6.69 13.93 -6.35
CA ALA A 74 -6.61 15.19 -7.10
C ALA A 74 -7.20 16.41 -6.35
N SER A 75 -7.97 16.18 -5.29
CA SER A 75 -8.53 17.23 -4.42
C SER A 75 -7.71 17.47 -3.16
N ASN A 76 -6.51 16.88 -3.09
CA ASN A 76 -5.62 16.90 -1.92
C ASN A 76 -6.23 16.27 -0.66
N ASN A 77 -7.19 15.37 -0.78
CA ASN A 77 -7.55 14.50 0.32
C ASN A 77 -6.50 13.39 0.44
N LEU A 78 -6.11 13.06 1.67
CA LEU A 78 -5.28 11.88 1.91
C LEU A 78 -6.16 10.64 1.96
N LEU A 79 -5.89 9.68 1.08
CA LEU A 79 -6.46 8.35 1.09
C LEU A 79 -5.52 7.43 1.88
N ILE A 80 -6.09 6.58 2.71
CA ILE A 80 -5.33 5.73 3.64
C ILE A 80 -5.86 4.30 3.54
N ALA A 81 -4.97 3.34 3.32
CA ALA A 81 -5.23 1.95 3.64
C ALA A 81 -4.91 1.74 5.11
N ASP A 82 -5.93 1.49 5.92
CA ASP A 82 -5.77 1.27 7.36
C ASP A 82 -6.16 -0.18 7.69
N ALA A 83 -5.20 -0.93 8.19
CA ALA A 83 -5.35 -2.36 8.41
C ALA A 83 -6.47 -2.73 9.41
N GLU A 84 -6.92 -1.79 10.23
CA GLU A 84 -8.00 -2.02 11.20
C GLU A 84 -9.30 -1.29 10.84
N LYS A 85 -9.23 -0.28 9.98
CA LYS A 85 -10.38 0.60 9.65
C LYS A 85 -10.83 0.46 8.19
N GLY A 86 -10.06 -0.25 7.35
CA GLY A 86 -10.32 -0.36 5.92
C GLY A 86 -9.83 0.85 5.12
N LEU A 87 -10.55 1.26 4.10
CA LEU A 87 -10.18 2.38 3.25
C LEU A 87 -10.74 3.69 3.83
N LEU A 88 -9.85 4.66 4.10
CA LEU A 88 -10.22 5.96 4.67
C LEU A 88 -9.91 7.10 3.71
N LYS A 89 -10.65 8.20 3.88
CA LYS A 89 -10.37 9.50 3.26
C LYS A 89 -10.26 10.56 4.35
N VAL A 90 -9.21 11.38 4.27
CA VAL A 90 -8.98 12.51 5.18
C VAL A 90 -8.94 13.80 4.37
N THR A 91 -9.82 14.74 4.70
CA THR A 91 -9.80 16.07 4.06
C THR A 91 -8.57 16.86 4.48
N PRO A 92 -8.17 17.93 3.74
CA PRO A 92 -7.09 18.81 4.18
C PRO A 92 -7.30 19.43 5.56
N GLY A 93 -8.56 19.53 6.01
CA GLY A 93 -8.93 19.98 7.36
C GLY A 93 -8.83 18.90 8.44
N GLY A 94 -8.41 17.67 8.10
CA GLY A 94 -8.25 16.56 9.07
C GLY A 94 -9.54 15.79 9.38
N VAL A 95 -10.61 15.96 8.62
CA VAL A 95 -11.85 15.17 8.80
C VAL A 95 -11.70 13.81 8.18
N ILE A 96 -11.79 12.77 8.98
CA ILE A 96 -11.67 11.37 8.57
C ILE A 96 -13.05 10.82 8.19
N THR A 97 -13.13 10.12 7.06
CA THR A 97 -14.33 9.40 6.59
C THR A 97 -13.93 7.99 6.18
N VAL A 98 -14.66 6.99 6.64
CA VAL A 98 -14.50 5.61 6.17
C VAL A 98 -15.20 5.49 4.81
N LEU A 99 -14.48 5.07 3.78
CA LEU A 99 -15.02 4.84 2.44
C LEU A 99 -15.62 3.43 2.32
N THR A 100 -14.88 2.42 2.77
CA THR A 100 -15.34 1.03 2.77
C THR A 100 -14.61 0.21 3.83
N ARG A 101 -15.30 -0.81 4.36
CA ARG A 101 -14.75 -1.79 5.33
C ARG A 101 -15.09 -3.22 4.97
N SER A 102 -15.81 -3.45 3.88
CA SER A 102 -16.19 -4.79 3.44
C SER A 102 -16.44 -4.82 1.94
N VAL A 103 -16.33 -5.99 1.36
CA VAL A 103 -16.69 -6.30 -0.03
C VAL A 103 -17.33 -7.68 -0.09
N ASP A 104 -18.47 -7.78 -0.80
CA ASP A 104 -19.23 -9.03 -0.98
C ASP A 104 -19.53 -9.77 0.34
N GLY A 105 -19.78 -9.02 1.43
CA GLY A 105 -20.09 -9.56 2.76
C GLY A 105 -18.87 -10.06 3.55
N THR A 106 -17.66 -9.86 3.04
CA THR A 106 -16.39 -10.17 3.73
C THR A 106 -15.72 -8.88 4.18
N ASP A 107 -15.34 -8.82 5.45
CA ASP A 107 -14.64 -7.66 6.00
C ASP A 107 -13.26 -7.48 5.35
N ILE A 108 -12.80 -6.23 5.36
CA ILE A 108 -11.45 -5.83 4.97
C ILE A 108 -10.70 -5.64 6.29
N ASP A 109 -9.96 -6.68 6.68
CA ASP A 109 -9.33 -6.77 8.00
C ASP A 109 -7.82 -6.47 7.96
N TYR A 110 -7.28 -6.22 6.75
CA TYR A 110 -5.88 -5.90 6.55
C TYR A 110 -5.68 -5.08 5.27
N ALA A 111 -6.32 -3.89 5.17
CA ALA A 111 -6.00 -2.96 4.09
C ALA A 111 -4.54 -2.51 4.23
N ASP A 112 -3.71 -2.74 3.19
CA ASP A 112 -2.26 -2.59 3.27
C ASP A 112 -1.75 -1.40 2.45
N ASP A 113 -1.86 -1.43 1.13
CA ASP A 113 -1.38 -0.36 0.26
C ASP A 113 -2.45 0.06 -0.75
N LEU A 114 -2.29 1.25 -1.35
CA LEU A 114 -3.26 1.80 -2.29
C LEU A 114 -2.64 2.76 -3.29
N ASP A 115 -3.29 2.87 -4.45
CA ASP A 115 -3.04 3.96 -5.39
C ASP A 115 -4.36 4.43 -6.03
N VAL A 116 -4.36 5.64 -6.60
CA VAL A 116 -5.54 6.28 -7.16
C VAL A 116 -5.31 6.67 -8.61
N THR A 117 -6.26 6.34 -9.48
CA THR A 117 -6.26 6.71 -10.89
C THR A 117 -6.86 8.10 -11.11
N ALA A 118 -6.61 8.68 -12.28
CA ALA A 118 -7.09 10.03 -12.62
C ALA A 118 -8.61 10.19 -12.62
N ASP A 119 -9.36 9.09 -12.81
CA ASP A 119 -10.83 9.04 -12.70
C ASP A 119 -11.32 8.89 -11.24
N GLY A 120 -10.40 8.87 -10.28
CA GLY A 120 -10.70 8.81 -8.86
C GLY A 120 -10.94 7.41 -8.29
N LYS A 121 -10.84 6.35 -9.10
CA LYS A 121 -10.92 4.98 -8.59
C LYS A 121 -9.71 4.65 -7.75
N ILE A 122 -9.95 4.03 -6.60
CA ILE A 122 -8.91 3.67 -5.63
C ILE A 122 -8.70 2.16 -5.69
N TYR A 123 -7.50 1.76 -6.09
CA TYR A 123 -7.07 0.37 -6.08
C TYR A 123 -6.29 0.11 -4.82
N PHE A 124 -6.60 -0.94 -4.10
CA PHE A 124 -5.96 -1.23 -2.83
C PHE A 124 -5.90 -2.73 -2.54
N SER A 125 -4.94 -3.11 -1.75
CA SER A 125 -4.77 -4.48 -1.27
C SER A 125 -5.50 -4.68 0.07
N ASP A 126 -6.01 -5.89 0.25
CA ASP A 126 -6.38 -6.47 1.53
C ASP A 126 -5.49 -7.70 1.70
N ALA A 127 -4.50 -7.58 2.57
CA ALA A 127 -3.39 -8.52 2.62
C ALA A 127 -3.83 -9.93 3.05
N SER A 128 -4.81 -10.01 3.95
CA SER A 128 -5.32 -11.28 4.43
C SER A 128 -6.75 -11.20 4.97
N THR A 129 -7.66 -11.96 4.40
CA THR A 129 -9.03 -12.16 4.91
C THR A 129 -9.09 -13.14 6.09
N LYS A 130 -7.97 -13.78 6.44
CA LYS A 130 -7.89 -14.76 7.52
C LYS A 130 -7.14 -14.26 8.74
N PHE A 131 -6.04 -13.56 8.54
CA PHE A 131 -5.18 -13.05 9.60
C PHE A 131 -5.23 -11.51 9.59
N GLY A 132 -6.34 -10.98 10.11
CA GLY A 132 -6.54 -9.53 10.23
C GLY A 132 -5.59 -8.88 11.24
N ALA A 133 -5.33 -7.58 11.07
CA ALA A 133 -4.44 -6.81 11.93
C ALA A 133 -4.83 -6.84 13.42
N GLN A 134 -6.10 -7.12 13.73
CA GLN A 134 -6.58 -7.27 15.11
C GLN A 134 -6.04 -8.52 15.82
N MET A 135 -5.40 -9.45 15.10
CA MET A 135 -4.79 -10.66 15.64
C MET A 135 -3.37 -10.42 16.19
N GLY A 136 -3.21 -9.41 17.03
CA GLY A 136 -1.93 -9.08 17.66
C GLY A 136 -1.13 -7.98 16.95
N GLY A 137 -1.77 -7.22 16.08
CA GLY A 137 -1.16 -6.16 15.26
C GLY A 137 -0.71 -6.67 13.89
N THR A 138 -0.42 -5.72 13.00
CA THR A 138 -0.02 -6.00 11.62
C THR A 138 1.16 -6.98 11.51
N TYR A 139 2.21 -6.76 12.30
CA TYR A 139 3.40 -7.63 12.27
C TYR A 139 3.10 -9.08 12.66
N ALA A 140 2.33 -9.31 13.72
CA ALA A 140 1.98 -10.68 14.13
C ALA A 140 1.08 -11.35 13.09
N ALA A 141 0.10 -10.63 12.54
CA ALA A 141 -0.80 -11.12 11.51
C ALA A 141 -0.04 -11.47 10.21
N SER A 142 0.90 -10.62 9.76
CA SER A 142 1.71 -10.89 8.57
C SER A 142 2.58 -12.14 8.71
N LEU A 143 3.16 -12.36 9.88
CA LEU A 143 3.92 -13.58 10.16
C LEU A 143 3.05 -14.84 10.10
N LEU A 144 1.82 -14.78 10.63
CA LEU A 144 0.90 -15.92 10.60
C LEU A 144 0.49 -16.26 9.16
N ASP A 145 0.16 -15.25 8.35
CA ASP A 145 -0.20 -15.46 6.94
C ASP A 145 0.97 -16.01 6.13
N THR A 146 2.15 -15.40 6.26
CA THR A 146 3.37 -15.85 5.58
C THR A 146 3.77 -17.27 5.99
N MET A 147 3.64 -17.62 7.26
CA MET A 147 3.96 -18.98 7.75
C MET A 147 2.95 -20.02 7.28
N GLU A 148 1.67 -19.67 7.18
CA GLU A 148 0.65 -20.57 6.63
C GLU A 148 0.83 -20.73 5.11
N HIS A 149 1.32 -19.69 4.45
CA HIS A 149 1.52 -19.65 3.00
C HIS A 149 0.22 -19.93 2.22
N GLY A 150 -0.88 -19.30 2.65
CA GLY A 150 -2.21 -19.43 2.06
C GLY A 150 -2.57 -18.29 1.11
N GLY A 151 -3.58 -18.51 0.27
CA GLY A 151 -4.09 -17.49 -0.65
C GLY A 151 -5.23 -16.68 -0.01
N HIS A 152 -4.94 -15.81 0.94
CA HIS A 152 -5.95 -15.03 1.67
C HIS A 152 -6.03 -13.57 1.26
N GLY A 153 -5.09 -13.09 0.44
CA GLY A 153 -5.02 -11.72 -0.02
C GLY A 153 -5.89 -11.44 -1.24
N ARG A 154 -6.28 -10.16 -1.39
CA ARG A 154 -7.12 -9.66 -2.47
C ARG A 154 -6.59 -8.33 -3.02
N LEU A 155 -6.81 -8.10 -4.33
CA LEU A 155 -6.76 -6.77 -4.93
C LEU A 155 -8.20 -6.26 -5.08
N LEU A 156 -8.47 -5.09 -4.54
CA LEU A 156 -9.78 -4.46 -4.50
C LEU A 156 -9.79 -3.15 -5.29
N VAL A 157 -10.97 -2.72 -5.74
CA VAL A 157 -11.20 -1.38 -6.28
C VAL A 157 -12.40 -0.75 -5.60
N TYR A 158 -12.24 0.50 -5.14
CA TYR A 158 -13.34 1.36 -4.70
C TYR A 158 -13.64 2.40 -5.79
N ASP A 159 -14.91 2.49 -6.20
CA ASP A 159 -15.40 3.48 -7.14
C ASP A 159 -16.12 4.61 -6.37
N PRO A 160 -15.59 5.84 -6.36
CA PRO A 160 -16.21 6.95 -5.63
C PRO A 160 -17.51 7.44 -6.27
N GLU A 161 -17.79 7.11 -7.55
CA GLU A 161 -18.99 7.55 -8.24
C GLU A 161 -20.25 6.86 -7.70
N ASP A 162 -20.19 5.55 -7.50
CA ASP A 162 -21.29 4.75 -6.97
C ASP A 162 -21.06 4.25 -5.53
N GLN A 163 -19.90 4.58 -4.95
CA GLN A 163 -19.46 4.17 -3.61
C GLN A 163 -19.41 2.65 -3.44
N SER A 164 -19.13 1.92 -4.51
CA SER A 164 -19.02 0.47 -4.49
C SER A 164 -17.59 0.00 -4.35
N THR A 165 -17.41 -1.15 -3.69
CA THR A 165 -16.14 -1.88 -3.65
C THR A 165 -16.30 -3.19 -4.40
N LYS A 166 -15.29 -3.57 -5.19
CA LYS A 166 -15.27 -4.83 -5.94
C LYS A 166 -13.95 -5.53 -5.79
N THR A 167 -13.99 -6.86 -5.78
CA THR A 167 -12.79 -7.69 -5.83
C THR A 167 -12.35 -7.87 -7.27
N LEU A 168 -11.06 -7.59 -7.54
CA LEU A 168 -10.44 -7.77 -8.86
C LEU A 168 -9.60 -9.04 -8.94
N MET A 169 -8.87 -9.37 -7.87
CA MET A 169 -8.08 -10.59 -7.73
C MET A 169 -8.25 -11.16 -6.34
N GLU A 170 -8.21 -12.47 -6.26
CA GLU A 170 -8.30 -13.26 -5.02
C GLU A 170 -7.18 -14.30 -4.98
N ASN A 171 -7.07 -14.97 -3.83
CA ASN A 171 -6.11 -16.04 -3.62
C ASN A 171 -4.64 -15.60 -3.76
N LEU A 172 -4.35 -14.35 -3.40
CA LEU A 172 -2.98 -13.85 -3.30
C LEU A 172 -2.38 -14.24 -1.93
N ASN A 173 -1.13 -14.66 -1.94
CA ASN A 173 -0.41 -14.94 -0.72
C ASN A 173 0.18 -13.66 -0.16
N PHE A 174 -0.56 -12.99 0.74
CA PHE A 174 -0.27 -11.70 1.31
C PHE A 174 -0.17 -10.60 0.24
N ALA A 175 -1.32 -10.07 -0.19
CA ALA A 175 -1.38 -8.94 -1.14
C ALA A 175 -0.91 -7.65 -0.45
N ASN A 176 0.19 -7.06 -0.95
CA ASN A 176 0.84 -5.91 -0.35
C ASN A 176 0.85 -4.71 -1.33
N GLY A 177 1.99 -4.19 -1.69
CA GLY A 177 2.16 -2.98 -2.49
C GLY A 177 1.28 -2.90 -3.73
N VAL A 178 0.66 -1.73 -3.96
CA VAL A 178 -0.23 -1.45 -5.08
C VAL A 178 0.19 -0.18 -5.80
N ALA A 179 0.35 -0.24 -7.12
CA ALA A 179 0.64 0.95 -7.92
C ALA A 179 -0.03 0.89 -9.29
N THR A 180 -0.63 1.99 -9.71
CA THR A 180 -1.22 2.17 -11.05
C THR A 180 -0.23 2.78 -12.02
N ASP A 181 -0.35 2.50 -13.31
CA ASP A 181 0.41 3.23 -14.32
C ASP A 181 -0.19 4.63 -14.58
N ALA A 182 0.61 5.50 -15.21
CA ALA A 182 0.23 6.90 -15.44
C ALA A 182 -1.03 7.08 -16.31
N ASN A 183 -1.33 6.10 -17.17
CA ASN A 183 -2.47 6.13 -18.10
C ASN A 183 -3.67 5.35 -17.60
N SER A 184 -3.57 4.76 -16.38
CA SER A 184 -4.56 3.86 -15.83
C SER A 184 -4.88 2.68 -16.78
N GLU A 185 -3.84 2.09 -17.37
CA GLU A 185 -3.95 0.92 -18.24
C GLU A 185 -3.89 -0.37 -17.42
N PHE A 186 -3.13 -0.35 -16.32
CA PHE A 186 -2.98 -1.49 -15.43
C PHE A 186 -2.70 -1.05 -13.99
N VAL A 187 -2.83 -1.98 -13.09
CA VAL A 187 -2.37 -1.90 -11.70
C VAL A 187 -1.43 -3.05 -11.40
N LEU A 188 -0.35 -2.75 -10.68
CA LEU A 188 0.55 -3.75 -10.11
C LEU A 188 0.09 -4.09 -8.71
N VAL A 189 0.23 -5.35 -8.32
CA VAL A 189 0.09 -5.81 -6.94
C VAL A 189 1.19 -6.78 -6.58
N ASN A 190 1.85 -6.52 -5.45
CA ASN A 190 2.86 -7.40 -4.90
C ASN A 190 2.20 -8.56 -4.16
N GLU A 191 2.66 -9.77 -4.44
CA GLU A 191 2.30 -10.98 -3.70
C GLU A 191 3.51 -11.41 -2.88
N THR A 192 3.56 -10.88 -1.65
CA THR A 192 4.72 -10.96 -0.76
C THR A 192 5.16 -12.40 -0.50
N GLY A 193 4.24 -13.24 -0.04
CA GLY A 193 4.55 -14.61 0.33
C GLY A 193 4.93 -15.51 -0.85
N SER A 194 4.63 -15.10 -2.08
CA SER A 194 5.00 -15.84 -3.30
C SER A 194 6.17 -15.21 -4.07
N TYR A 195 6.81 -14.17 -3.55
CA TYR A 195 8.00 -13.53 -4.14
C TYR A 195 7.79 -13.05 -5.58
N ARG A 196 6.60 -12.49 -5.89
CA ARG A 196 6.23 -12.13 -7.26
C ARG A 196 5.38 -10.87 -7.35
N ILE A 197 5.29 -10.31 -8.55
CA ILE A 197 4.49 -9.14 -8.85
C ILE A 197 3.52 -9.47 -9.96
N HIS A 198 2.25 -9.18 -9.72
CA HIS A 198 1.19 -9.28 -10.71
C HIS A 198 0.92 -7.94 -11.38
N LYS A 199 0.50 -8.02 -12.64
CA LYS A 199 -0.12 -6.92 -13.38
C LYS A 199 -1.56 -7.31 -13.67
N TYR A 200 -2.50 -6.46 -13.26
CA TYR A 200 -3.91 -6.58 -13.60
C TYR A 200 -4.28 -5.49 -14.60
N TRP A 201 -4.84 -5.89 -15.72
CA TRP A 201 -5.17 -4.98 -16.82
C TRP A 201 -6.51 -4.29 -16.58
N LEU A 202 -6.51 -2.95 -16.64
CA LEU A 202 -7.68 -2.10 -16.43
C LEU A 202 -8.35 -1.70 -17.75
N LYS A 203 -7.61 -1.76 -18.86
CA LYS A 203 -8.07 -1.34 -20.20
C LYS A 203 -7.54 -2.25 -21.30
N GLY A 204 -8.08 -2.06 -22.52
CA GLY A 204 -7.64 -2.76 -23.72
C GLY A 204 -8.14 -4.20 -23.83
N ASP A 205 -7.56 -4.96 -24.73
CA ASP A 205 -8.00 -6.33 -25.05
C ASP A 205 -7.81 -7.32 -23.89
N LYS A 206 -6.92 -6.99 -22.96
CA LYS A 206 -6.65 -7.79 -21.76
C LYS A 206 -7.44 -7.34 -20.51
N GLN A 207 -8.33 -6.36 -20.65
CA GLN A 207 -9.08 -5.82 -19.50
C GLN A 207 -9.71 -6.94 -18.67
N GLY A 208 -9.54 -6.87 -17.35
CA GLY A 208 -10.06 -7.85 -16.41
C GLY A 208 -9.22 -9.12 -16.27
N THR A 209 -8.05 -9.18 -16.91
CA THR A 209 -7.12 -10.30 -16.75
C THR A 209 -5.86 -9.89 -16.01
N SER A 210 -5.17 -10.86 -15.43
CA SER A 210 -3.88 -10.65 -14.76
C SER A 210 -2.78 -11.53 -15.35
N GLU A 211 -1.53 -11.09 -15.18
CA GLU A 211 -0.33 -11.85 -15.52
C GLU A 211 0.77 -11.58 -14.49
N ILE A 212 1.63 -12.56 -14.24
CA ILE A 212 2.82 -12.39 -13.42
C ILE A 212 3.89 -11.74 -14.30
N ILE A 213 4.39 -10.56 -13.89
CA ILE A 213 5.42 -9.83 -14.65
C ILE A 213 6.83 -10.02 -14.09
N ILE A 214 6.93 -10.31 -12.78
CA ILE A 214 8.18 -10.66 -12.11
C ILE A 214 7.86 -11.82 -11.17
N ASP A 215 8.72 -12.82 -11.16
CA ASP A 215 8.62 -14.00 -10.31
C ASP A 215 9.99 -14.32 -9.70
N ASN A 216 9.97 -15.06 -8.60
CA ASN A 216 11.17 -15.52 -7.91
C ASN A 216 12.12 -14.37 -7.49
N LEU A 217 11.55 -13.33 -6.91
CA LEU A 217 12.31 -12.22 -6.33
C LEU A 217 13.20 -12.73 -5.17
N PRO A 218 14.37 -12.09 -4.94
CA PRO A 218 15.32 -12.53 -3.90
C PRO A 218 14.93 -12.10 -2.47
N GLY A 219 13.82 -11.42 -2.29
CA GLY A 219 13.23 -10.97 -1.01
C GLY A 219 11.72 -10.84 -1.14
N PHE A 220 11.05 -10.61 -0.04
CA PHE A 220 9.61 -10.38 0.00
C PHE A 220 9.28 -9.02 -0.63
N PRO A 221 8.57 -8.95 -1.77
CA PRO A 221 8.11 -7.65 -2.29
C PRO A 221 7.08 -7.05 -1.33
N ASP A 222 7.41 -5.88 -0.82
CA ASP A 222 6.61 -5.11 0.11
C ASP A 222 5.86 -3.99 -0.64
N ASN A 223 6.12 -2.73 -0.37
CA ASN A 223 5.48 -1.63 -1.09
C ASN A 223 5.98 -1.48 -2.53
N VAL A 224 5.12 -0.96 -3.41
CA VAL A 224 5.48 -0.56 -4.76
C VAL A 224 5.00 0.85 -5.06
N VAL A 225 5.86 1.69 -5.63
CA VAL A 225 5.48 3.06 -5.98
C VAL A 225 5.91 3.39 -7.41
N ARG A 226 5.08 4.17 -8.11
CA ARG A 226 5.42 4.69 -9.44
C ARG A 226 6.26 5.96 -9.30
N GLY A 227 7.47 5.93 -9.86
CA GLY A 227 8.33 7.10 -9.96
C GLY A 227 7.88 8.08 -11.05
N ALA A 228 8.36 9.32 -10.98
CA ALA A 228 8.04 10.37 -11.95
C ALA A 228 8.51 10.06 -13.38
N ASP A 229 9.48 9.16 -13.52
CA ASP A 229 10.03 8.69 -14.81
C ASP A 229 9.26 7.50 -15.40
N GLY A 230 8.13 7.10 -14.78
CA GLY A 230 7.30 5.97 -15.18
C GLY A 230 7.84 4.59 -14.81
N ARG A 231 8.98 4.52 -14.11
CA ARG A 231 9.48 3.28 -13.52
C ARG A 231 8.76 2.99 -12.20
N PHE A 232 8.69 1.72 -11.85
CA PHE A 232 8.19 1.29 -10.56
C PHE A 232 9.35 0.92 -9.64
N TRP A 233 9.25 1.33 -8.40
CA TRP A 233 10.19 1.04 -7.33
C TRP A 233 9.53 0.08 -6.35
N VAL A 234 10.22 -1.00 -6.04
CA VAL A 234 9.72 -2.04 -5.14
C VAL A 234 10.67 -2.18 -3.97
N GLY A 235 10.13 -2.09 -2.76
CA GLY A 235 10.84 -2.48 -1.55
C GLY A 235 10.91 -4.00 -1.45
N LEU A 236 12.06 -4.53 -1.08
CA LEU A 236 12.23 -5.95 -0.74
C LEU A 236 12.69 -6.05 0.71
N VAL A 237 11.99 -6.84 1.51
CA VAL A 237 12.26 -7.11 2.93
C VAL A 237 12.66 -8.55 3.16
#